data_c653410a2f5fff86a755ac1b45c4b0d1
#
_entry.id   c653410a2f5fff86a755ac1b45c4b0d1
#
_cell.length_a   1.000
_cell.length_b   1.000
_cell.length_c   1.000
_cell.angle_alpha   90.00
_cell.angle_beta   90.00
_cell.angle_gamma   90.00
#
_symmetry.space_group_name_H-M   'P 1'
#
loop_
_entity.id
_entity.type
_entity.pdbx_description
1 polymer ?
#
loop_
_entity_poly.entity_id
_entity_poly.type
_entity_poly.pdbx_seq_one_letter_code
_entity_poly.pdbx_strand_id
1 'polypeptide(L)'
;MDEKDCISYGVTGPAGRASGWKNDVRKYHPYAMYDKVNFEEIILTNGDSMDRYFCHIKEIYQSLNIIEQLIDNIPEGEFYIKQKPIIKVPEGQWYFSVEGASGEFGAYLDSRGDKTAYRLKFRPMGLTLVGAMDKMLRGQKIADLVTTGAALDFVIPDIDR
;
A
#
# COMPACT_ATOMS: atom_id res chain seq x y z
N MET A 1 0.20 -2.77 -18.51
CA MET A 1 -1.05 -3.14 -17.82
C MET A 1 -1.88 -1.89 -17.71
N ASP A 2 -3.16 -1.93 -18.06
CA ASP A 2 -4.06 -0.77 -17.99
C ASP A 2 -4.79 -0.68 -16.63
N GLU A 3 -5.54 0.41 -16.42
CA GLU A 3 -6.29 0.66 -15.20
C GLU A 3 -7.30 -0.46 -14.87
N LYS A 4 -8.02 -0.97 -15.87
CA LYS A 4 -9.02 -2.03 -15.68
C LYS A 4 -8.39 -3.34 -15.23
N ASP A 5 -7.25 -3.66 -15.80
CA ASP A 5 -6.46 -4.82 -15.39
C ASP A 5 -5.99 -4.65 -13.93
N CYS A 6 -5.48 -3.45 -13.56
CA CYS A 6 -5.04 -3.17 -12.19
C CYS A 6 -6.19 -3.36 -11.18
N ILE A 7 -7.37 -2.85 -11.48
CA ILE A 7 -8.55 -3.02 -10.64
C ILE A 7 -8.93 -4.51 -10.53
N SER A 8 -8.94 -5.23 -11.65
CA SER A 8 -9.31 -6.65 -11.70
C SER A 8 -8.38 -7.55 -10.88
N TYR A 9 -7.07 -7.28 -10.91
CA TYR A 9 -6.06 -8.02 -10.14
C TYR A 9 -5.85 -7.47 -8.73
N GLY A 10 -6.43 -6.31 -8.39
CA GLY A 10 -6.22 -5.62 -7.12
C GLY A 10 -4.80 -5.05 -6.97
N VAL A 11 -4.17 -4.64 -8.06
CA VAL A 11 -2.81 -4.05 -8.10
C VAL A 11 -2.89 -2.58 -7.69
N THR A 12 -2.71 -2.30 -6.41
CA THR A 12 -2.71 -0.96 -5.82
C THR A 12 -1.30 -0.33 -5.82
N GLY A 13 -1.18 0.83 -5.20
CA GLY A 13 0.10 1.53 -5.02
C GLY A 13 0.68 2.11 -6.30
N PRO A 14 2.00 2.32 -6.36
CA PRO A 14 2.67 2.91 -7.51
C PRO A 14 2.37 2.20 -8.83
N ALA A 15 2.24 0.86 -8.81
CA ALA A 15 1.93 0.08 -10.01
C ALA A 15 0.52 0.37 -10.54
N GLY A 16 -0.48 0.51 -9.67
CA GLY A 16 -1.84 0.92 -10.04
C GLY A 16 -1.88 2.37 -10.51
N ARG A 17 -1.24 3.27 -9.77
CA ARG A 17 -1.17 4.70 -10.10
C ARG A 17 -0.41 4.98 -11.40
N ALA A 18 0.61 4.20 -11.72
CA ALA A 18 1.29 4.26 -13.02
C ALA A 18 0.41 3.83 -14.21
N SER A 19 -0.70 3.15 -13.93
CA SER A 19 -1.68 2.69 -14.91
C SER A 19 -2.95 3.56 -14.97
N GLY A 20 -2.98 4.69 -14.26
CA GLY A 20 -4.11 5.62 -14.23
C GLY A 20 -5.07 5.44 -13.05
N TRP A 21 -4.92 4.38 -12.27
CA TRP A 21 -5.84 4.10 -11.17
C TRP A 21 -5.53 4.94 -9.92
N LYS A 22 -6.47 5.83 -9.56
CA LYS A 22 -6.44 6.64 -8.35
C LYS A 22 -6.82 5.80 -7.14
N ASN A 23 -5.86 5.44 -6.31
CA ASN A 23 -6.08 4.50 -5.20
C ASN A 23 -5.20 4.73 -3.96
N ASP A 24 -4.68 5.92 -3.76
CA ASP A 24 -3.87 6.23 -2.60
C ASP A 24 -4.71 6.22 -1.32
N VAL A 25 -4.48 5.23 -0.44
CA VAL A 25 -5.23 5.07 0.81
C VAL A 25 -5.14 6.32 1.69
N ARG A 26 -4.01 7.03 1.67
CA ARG A 26 -3.80 8.26 2.44
C ARG A 26 -4.74 9.39 2.02
N LYS A 27 -5.23 9.38 0.77
CA LYS A 27 -6.16 10.37 0.22
C LYS A 27 -7.63 9.96 0.40
N TYR A 28 -7.95 8.69 0.16
CA TYR A 28 -9.34 8.21 0.14
C TYR A 28 -9.83 7.72 1.51
N HIS A 29 -8.91 7.24 2.34
CA HIS A 29 -9.17 6.79 3.71
C HIS A 29 -8.08 7.32 4.65
N PRO A 30 -8.00 8.65 4.84
CA PRO A 30 -6.91 9.27 5.60
C PRO A 30 -6.84 8.73 7.04
N TYR A 31 -5.65 8.48 7.48
CA TYR A 31 -5.32 8.04 8.84
C TYR A 31 -4.15 8.87 9.39
N ALA A 32 -3.89 8.77 10.71
CA ALA A 32 -2.88 9.55 11.41
C ALA A 32 -3.01 11.05 11.12
N MET A 33 -2.06 11.66 10.43
CA MET A 33 -2.02 13.09 10.10
C MET A 33 -2.24 13.38 8.61
N TYR A 34 -2.58 12.37 7.80
CA TYR A 34 -2.70 12.55 6.34
C TYR A 34 -3.85 13.46 5.91
N ASP A 35 -4.84 13.67 6.76
CA ASP A 35 -5.93 14.66 6.57
C ASP A 35 -5.45 16.12 6.77
N LYS A 36 -4.29 16.32 7.40
CA LYS A 36 -3.75 17.64 7.76
C LYS A 36 -2.55 18.08 6.92
N VAL A 37 -2.01 17.19 6.10
CA VAL A 37 -0.87 17.49 5.23
C VAL A 37 -1.30 17.60 3.79
N ASN A 38 -0.60 18.47 3.04
CA ASN A 38 -0.84 18.66 1.62
C ASN A 38 0.21 17.90 0.81
N PHE A 39 -0.24 16.98 -0.03
CA PHE A 39 0.58 16.24 -0.97
C PHE A 39 -0.23 15.85 -2.22
N GLU A 40 0.43 15.51 -3.30
CA GLU A 40 -0.22 15.09 -4.54
C GLU A 40 -0.19 13.57 -4.68
N GLU A 41 -1.29 12.99 -5.15
CA GLU A 41 -1.31 11.62 -5.63
C GLU A 41 -0.70 11.60 -7.03
N ILE A 42 0.37 10.84 -7.22
CA ILE A 42 1.08 10.77 -8.50
C ILE A 42 0.37 9.78 -9.42
N ILE A 43 -0.18 10.26 -10.52
CA ILE A 43 -0.88 9.44 -11.51
C ILE A 43 -0.15 9.54 -12.85
N LEU A 44 0.17 8.39 -13.44
CA LEU A 44 0.69 8.22 -14.79
C LEU A 44 -0.23 7.23 -15.54
N THR A 45 -0.11 7.11 -16.86
CA THR A 45 -1.15 6.43 -17.65
C THR A 45 -0.67 5.40 -18.65
N ASN A 46 0.66 5.26 -18.86
CA ASN A 46 1.17 4.28 -19.82
C ASN A 46 1.15 2.83 -19.27
N GLY A 47 1.16 2.66 -17.93
CA GLY A 47 1.09 1.36 -17.28
C GLY A 47 2.29 0.45 -17.56
N ASP A 48 3.43 1.03 -17.92
CA ASP A 48 4.68 0.34 -18.21
C ASP A 48 5.70 0.44 -17.07
N SER A 49 6.86 -0.19 -17.21
CA SER A 49 7.90 -0.18 -16.18
C SER A 49 8.54 1.18 -15.99
N MET A 50 8.55 2.02 -17.02
CA MET A 50 9.10 3.38 -16.93
C MET A 50 8.17 4.27 -16.11
N ASP A 51 6.86 4.20 -16.34
CA ASP A 51 5.89 4.96 -15.55
C ASP A 51 5.90 4.51 -14.07
N ARG A 52 6.07 3.20 -13.79
CA ARG A 52 6.25 2.72 -12.40
C ARG A 52 7.49 3.32 -11.77
N TYR A 53 8.62 3.32 -12.47
CA TYR A 53 9.84 3.96 -11.99
C TYR A 53 9.64 5.45 -11.69
N PHE A 54 9.05 6.21 -12.62
CA PHE A 54 8.78 7.63 -12.39
C PHE A 54 7.75 7.88 -11.28
N CYS A 55 6.78 7.00 -11.12
CA CYS A 55 5.83 7.07 -10.01
C CYS A 55 6.57 6.97 -8.67
N HIS A 56 7.43 5.97 -8.49
CA HIS A 56 8.26 5.83 -7.28
C HIS A 56 9.12 7.06 -7.01
N ILE A 57 9.82 7.57 -8.02
CA ILE A 57 10.67 8.76 -7.86
C ILE A 57 9.85 9.98 -7.44
N LYS A 58 8.71 10.24 -8.08
CA LYS A 58 7.86 11.38 -7.74
C LYS A 58 7.24 11.23 -6.35
N GLU A 59 6.89 10.02 -5.93
CA GLU A 59 6.37 9.75 -4.59
C GLU A 59 7.41 9.95 -3.48
N ILE A 60 8.70 9.77 -3.77
CA ILE A 60 9.78 10.15 -2.85
C ILE A 60 9.71 11.65 -2.56
N TYR A 61 9.55 12.49 -3.59
CA TYR A 61 9.41 13.94 -3.38
C TYR A 61 8.16 14.30 -2.59
N GLN A 62 7.04 13.62 -2.81
CA GLN A 62 5.83 13.83 -2.00
C GLN A 62 6.05 13.40 -0.54
N SER A 63 6.77 12.30 -0.32
CA SER A 63 7.12 11.85 1.03
C SER A 63 8.02 12.84 1.77
N LEU A 64 9.01 13.44 1.09
CA LEU A 64 9.85 14.50 1.64
C LEU A 64 9.01 15.73 1.99
N ASN A 65 8.11 16.16 1.10
CA ASN A 65 7.19 17.27 1.37
C ASN A 65 6.30 17.01 2.60
N ILE A 66 5.81 15.79 2.79
CA ILE A 66 5.05 15.42 3.98
C ILE A 66 5.92 15.53 5.25
N ILE A 67 7.16 15.05 5.19
CA ILE A 67 8.11 15.12 6.32
C ILE A 67 8.39 16.58 6.69
N GLU A 68 8.65 17.45 5.69
CA GLU A 68 8.88 18.88 5.92
C GLU A 68 7.70 19.56 6.62
N GLN A 69 6.46 19.20 6.28
CA GLN A 69 5.27 19.76 6.92
C GLN A 69 5.08 19.29 8.37
N LEU A 70 5.61 18.12 8.73
CA LEU A 70 5.36 17.51 10.04
C LEU A 70 6.51 17.66 11.02
N ILE A 71 7.76 17.80 10.57
CA ILE A 71 8.95 17.71 11.43
C ILE A 71 8.99 18.76 12.51
N ASP A 72 8.54 19.98 12.22
CA ASP A 72 8.51 21.09 13.17
C ASP A 72 7.22 21.13 14.01
N ASN A 73 6.26 20.24 13.72
CA ASN A 73 4.95 20.19 14.34
C ASN A 73 4.69 18.89 15.10
N ILE A 74 5.76 18.17 15.48
CA ILE A 74 5.62 16.95 16.28
C ILE A 74 5.15 17.37 17.69
N PRO A 75 3.98 16.86 18.16
CA PRO A 75 3.47 17.22 19.47
C PRO A 75 4.39 16.70 20.57
N GLU A 76 4.59 17.52 21.60
CA GLU A 76 5.27 17.11 22.83
C GLU A 76 4.36 16.17 23.63
N GLY A 77 4.96 15.28 24.43
CA GLY A 77 4.24 14.42 25.36
C GLY A 77 4.67 12.95 25.27
N GLU A 78 3.82 12.09 25.81
CA GLU A 78 4.05 10.64 25.82
C GLU A 78 3.99 10.08 24.39
N PHE A 79 5.03 9.36 23.98
CA PHE A 79 5.12 8.78 22.62
C PHE A 79 4.39 7.44 22.47
N TYR A 80 3.81 6.92 23.57
CA TYR A 80 3.02 5.69 23.55
C TYR A 80 1.91 5.70 24.60
N ILE A 81 0.86 4.92 24.34
CA ILE A 81 -0.21 4.66 25.31
C ILE A 81 0.11 3.35 26.02
N LYS A 82 0.19 3.39 27.36
CA LYS A 82 0.40 2.19 28.17
C LYS A 82 -0.77 1.22 28.01
N GLN A 83 -0.51 0.09 27.38
CA GLN A 83 -1.50 -0.93 27.14
C GLN A 83 -1.52 -1.98 28.26
N LYS A 84 -2.69 -2.60 28.49
CA LYS A 84 -2.79 -3.78 29.35
C LYS A 84 -2.07 -4.96 28.67
N PRO A 85 -1.47 -5.88 29.46
CA PRO A 85 -0.79 -7.06 28.88
C PRO A 85 -1.71 -7.95 28.02
N ILE A 86 -3.02 -7.92 28.29
CA ILE A 86 -4.03 -8.65 27.53
C ILE A 86 -5.01 -7.64 26.97
N ILE A 87 -5.06 -7.55 25.65
CA ILE A 87 -6.02 -6.73 24.91
C ILE A 87 -7.19 -7.64 24.52
N LYS A 88 -8.40 -7.27 24.92
CA LYS A 88 -9.64 -7.90 24.45
C LYS A 88 -10.32 -6.93 23.50
N VAL A 89 -10.39 -7.30 22.25
CA VAL A 89 -11.17 -6.56 21.26
C VAL A 89 -12.64 -6.93 21.42
N PRO A 90 -13.59 -5.97 21.44
CA PRO A 90 -15.03 -6.29 21.47
C PRO A 90 -15.44 -7.28 20.36
N GLU A 91 -16.62 -7.86 20.48
CA GLU A 91 -17.19 -8.68 19.39
C GLU A 91 -17.50 -7.80 18.18
N GLY A 92 -17.05 -8.23 16.99
CA GLY A 92 -17.25 -7.51 15.74
C GLY A 92 -16.21 -7.84 14.68
N GLN A 93 -16.37 -7.19 13.54
CA GLN A 93 -15.48 -7.35 12.39
C GLN A 93 -14.97 -5.98 11.97
N TRP A 94 -13.66 -5.90 11.72
CA TRP A 94 -12.99 -4.68 11.31
C TRP A 94 -12.05 -4.93 10.15
N TYR A 95 -12.01 -4.00 9.23
CA TYR A 95 -10.98 -3.91 8.21
C TYR A 95 -10.32 -2.55 8.31
N PHE A 96 -9.01 -2.54 8.30
CA PHE A 96 -8.20 -1.32 8.27
C PHE A 96 -7.07 -1.50 7.28
N SER A 97 -6.78 -0.45 6.51
CA SER A 97 -5.67 -0.45 5.58
C SER A 97 -4.81 0.81 5.69
N VAL A 98 -3.57 0.66 5.30
CA VAL A 98 -2.58 1.73 5.22
C VAL A 98 -1.89 1.68 3.87
N GLU A 99 -1.39 2.82 3.41
CA GLU A 99 -0.55 2.87 2.22
C GLU A 99 0.87 2.44 2.58
N GLY A 100 1.34 1.38 1.97
CA GLY A 100 2.73 0.94 2.01
C GLY A 100 3.49 1.39 0.77
N ALA A 101 4.80 1.17 0.73
CA ALA A 101 5.65 1.57 -0.40
C ALA A 101 5.19 0.95 -1.73
N SER A 102 4.75 -0.32 -1.70
CA SER A 102 4.31 -1.06 -2.90
C SER A 102 2.79 -1.09 -3.08
N GLY A 103 2.02 -0.42 -2.20
CA GLY A 103 0.56 -0.31 -2.29
C GLY A 103 -0.18 -0.50 -0.98
N GLU A 104 -1.47 -0.79 -1.07
CA GLU A 104 -2.33 -0.98 0.10
C GLU A 104 -1.99 -2.24 0.88
N PHE A 105 -1.62 -2.09 2.15
CA PHE A 105 -1.55 -3.17 3.14
C PHE A 105 -2.79 -3.14 4.02
N GLY A 106 -3.52 -4.24 4.12
CA GLY A 106 -4.75 -4.32 4.89
C GLY A 106 -4.74 -5.42 5.94
N ALA A 107 -5.49 -5.21 7.02
CA ALA A 107 -5.74 -6.20 8.05
C ALA A 107 -7.24 -6.33 8.32
N TYR A 108 -7.75 -7.55 8.20
CA TYR A 108 -9.10 -7.91 8.60
C TYR A 108 -9.07 -8.69 9.91
N LEU A 109 -9.87 -8.25 10.86
CA LEU A 109 -10.01 -8.86 12.18
C LEU A 109 -11.47 -9.24 12.43
N ASP A 110 -11.71 -10.50 12.79
CA ASP A 110 -12.96 -10.98 13.38
C ASP A 110 -12.71 -11.34 14.85
N SER A 111 -13.40 -10.68 15.76
CA SER A 111 -13.29 -10.87 17.21
C SER A 111 -14.61 -11.36 17.81
N ARG A 112 -14.52 -12.33 18.72
CA ARG A 112 -15.63 -12.84 19.52
C ARG A 112 -15.60 -12.36 20.97
N GLY A 113 -14.83 -11.28 21.26
CA GLY A 113 -14.65 -10.76 22.60
C GLY A 113 -13.66 -11.56 23.47
N ASP A 114 -12.96 -12.52 22.91
CA ASP A 114 -11.97 -13.35 23.59
C ASP A 114 -10.58 -12.69 23.61
N LYS A 115 -9.62 -13.37 24.27
CA LYS A 115 -8.20 -12.95 24.32
C LYS A 115 -7.47 -13.13 22.99
N THR A 116 -8.03 -13.93 22.09
CA THR A 116 -7.48 -14.26 20.78
C THR A 116 -8.48 -13.89 19.70
N ALA A 117 -7.98 -13.43 18.56
CA ALA A 117 -8.82 -13.21 17.40
C ALA A 117 -9.44 -14.53 16.93
N TYR A 118 -10.75 -14.53 16.60
CA TYR A 118 -11.39 -15.65 15.93
C TYR A 118 -10.82 -15.85 14.53
N ARG A 119 -10.59 -14.73 13.80
CA ARG A 119 -9.93 -14.72 12.51
C ARG A 119 -9.13 -13.43 12.33
N LEU A 120 -7.90 -13.59 11.87
CA LEU A 120 -7.05 -12.50 11.42
C LEU A 120 -6.59 -12.83 10.00
N LYS A 121 -6.76 -11.89 9.07
CA LYS A 121 -6.30 -12.02 7.70
C LYS A 121 -5.60 -10.73 7.27
N PHE A 122 -4.42 -10.86 6.70
CA PHE A 122 -3.72 -9.78 6.07
C PHE A 122 -3.96 -9.76 4.56
N ARG A 123 -4.04 -8.56 3.99
CA ARG A 123 -3.94 -8.30 2.56
C ARG A 123 -2.54 -7.75 2.31
N PRO A 124 -1.59 -8.60 1.90
CA PRO A 124 -0.25 -8.14 1.57
C PRO A 124 -0.25 -7.44 0.21
N MET A 125 0.65 -6.48 0.01
CA MET A 125 0.83 -5.76 -1.25
C MET A 125 1.39 -6.67 -2.33
N GLY A 126 2.42 -7.43 -2.01
CA GLY A 126 3.17 -8.27 -2.94
C GLY A 126 2.35 -9.38 -3.60
N LEU A 127 1.35 -9.94 -2.92
CA LEU A 127 0.56 -11.06 -3.45
C LEU A 127 -0.19 -10.67 -4.72
N THR A 128 -0.82 -9.50 -4.76
CA THR A 128 -1.56 -9.00 -5.93
C THR A 128 -0.61 -8.60 -7.05
N LEU A 129 0.54 -8.02 -6.73
CA LEU A 129 1.57 -7.66 -7.70
C LEU A 129 2.12 -8.89 -8.42
N VAL A 130 2.50 -9.92 -7.66
CA VAL A 130 2.99 -11.20 -8.24
C VAL A 130 1.87 -11.92 -9.00
N GLY A 131 0.64 -11.90 -8.49
CA GLY A 131 -0.52 -12.47 -9.20
C GLY A 131 -0.76 -11.84 -10.58
N ALA A 132 -0.41 -10.56 -10.76
CA ALA A 132 -0.54 -9.85 -12.02
C ALA A 132 0.67 -10.05 -12.97
N MET A 133 1.79 -10.60 -12.52
CA MET A 133 3.01 -10.75 -13.34
C MET A 133 2.80 -11.59 -14.59
N ASP A 134 1.99 -12.64 -14.51
CA ASP A 134 1.67 -13.46 -15.70
C ASP A 134 1.06 -12.60 -16.82
N LYS A 135 0.12 -11.72 -16.48
CA LYS A 135 -0.48 -10.78 -17.44
C LYS A 135 0.54 -9.79 -18.00
N MET A 136 1.42 -9.27 -17.16
CA MET A 136 2.42 -8.26 -17.55
C MET A 136 3.52 -8.83 -18.43
N LEU A 137 3.87 -10.11 -18.25
CA LEU A 137 5.01 -10.75 -18.93
C LEU A 137 4.64 -11.48 -20.21
N ARG A 138 3.36 -11.72 -20.47
CA ARG A 138 2.94 -12.40 -21.72
C ARG A 138 3.36 -11.62 -22.95
N GLY A 139 4.11 -12.29 -23.84
CA GLY A 139 4.64 -11.69 -25.07
C GLY A 139 5.87 -10.81 -24.90
N GLN A 140 6.42 -10.72 -23.69
CA GLN A 140 7.64 -9.97 -23.39
C GLN A 140 8.89 -10.87 -23.55
N LYS A 141 10.07 -10.26 -23.56
CA LYS A 141 11.35 -10.99 -23.57
C LYS A 141 11.67 -11.50 -22.14
N ILE A 142 12.47 -12.56 -22.04
CA ILE A 142 12.92 -13.08 -20.73
C ILE A 142 13.64 -12.01 -19.90
N ALA A 143 14.40 -11.12 -20.56
CA ALA A 143 15.07 -10.00 -19.87
C ALA A 143 14.08 -9.03 -19.19
N ASP A 144 12.86 -8.89 -19.72
CA ASP A 144 11.83 -8.01 -19.18
C ASP A 144 11.25 -8.53 -17.85
N LEU A 145 11.45 -9.81 -17.53
CA LEU A 145 11.09 -10.38 -16.23
C LEU A 145 11.81 -9.64 -15.07
N VAL A 146 13.11 -9.39 -15.24
CA VAL A 146 13.91 -8.68 -14.21
C VAL A 146 13.45 -7.24 -14.10
N THR A 147 13.28 -6.56 -15.23
CA THR A 147 12.85 -5.15 -15.27
C THR A 147 11.45 -4.97 -14.68
N THR A 148 10.51 -5.85 -15.04
CA THR A 148 9.14 -5.80 -14.54
C THR A 148 9.11 -6.11 -13.04
N GLY A 149 9.85 -7.14 -12.59
CA GLY A 149 9.94 -7.51 -11.17
C GLY A 149 10.51 -6.38 -10.32
N ALA A 150 11.60 -5.75 -10.78
CA ALA A 150 12.18 -4.60 -10.10
C ALA A 150 11.24 -3.38 -10.06
N ALA A 151 10.51 -3.12 -11.14
CA ALA A 151 9.58 -2.00 -11.21
C ALA A 151 8.29 -2.21 -10.40
N LEU A 152 7.95 -3.44 -10.01
CA LEU A 152 6.83 -3.76 -9.12
C LEU A 152 7.20 -3.61 -7.65
N ASP A 153 8.48 -3.66 -7.31
CA ASP A 153 9.01 -3.48 -5.94
C ASP A 153 8.34 -4.40 -4.90
N PHE A 154 8.06 -5.66 -5.28
CA PHE A 154 7.51 -6.62 -4.33
C PHE A 154 8.60 -7.28 -3.48
N VAL A 155 8.26 -7.64 -2.26
CA VAL A 155 9.14 -8.32 -1.30
C VAL A 155 8.61 -9.72 -1.02
N ILE A 156 9.45 -10.75 -1.20
CA ILE A 156 9.02 -12.16 -1.03
C ILE A 156 8.42 -12.44 0.35
N PRO A 157 8.99 -11.96 1.48
CA PRO A 157 8.37 -12.16 2.80
C PRO A 157 6.96 -11.56 2.95
N ASP A 158 6.60 -10.54 2.15
CA ASP A 158 5.26 -9.97 2.15
C ASP A 158 4.23 -10.87 1.46
N ILE A 159 4.67 -11.72 0.54
CA ILE A 159 3.80 -12.65 -0.19
C ILE A 159 3.39 -13.83 0.68
N ASP A 160 4.28 -14.29 1.56
CA ASP A 160 4.09 -15.44 2.45
C ASP A 160 3.40 -15.01 3.77
N ARG A 161 2.08 -14.71 3.72
CA ARG A 161 1.28 -14.21 4.85
C ARG A 161 -0.02 -14.99 5.05
#